data_aeff5b96d744eab840bd063a1c7bac61
#
_entry.id   aeff5b96d744eab840bd063a1c7bac61
#
_cell.length_a   1.000
_cell.length_b   1.000
_cell.length_c   1.000
_cell.angle_alpha   90.00
_cell.angle_beta   90.00
_cell.angle_gamma   90.00
#
_symmetry.space_group_name_H-M   'P 1'
#
loop_
_entity.id
_entity.type
_entity.pdbx_description
1 polymer ?
#
loop_
_entity_poly.entity_id
_entity_poly.type
_entity_poly.pdbx_seq_one_letter_code
_entity_poly.pdbx_strand_id
1 'polypeptide(L)'
;MYKIKIPIEQLFQESVIKNDYSKADSEQRKVEMNMKKTVDAIGDVCPIPVVKTKKVIEELKAQGGTVETFVDNEIAVQNLTKLGKSSGYTVISEKLEKKKFRVEIQVTTGEGVETQKQEISCIPDGRRQNTVVVISSECMGEGNPELGTALMKSYIYALSQQNQLPSTILFYNGGVKLACKDAPTLDDLKSLEAQGVEILACGTCLNFYGLSEKLQVGTVTNMYVIAEKMGQASLIIKP
;
A
#
# COMPACT_ATOMS: atom_id res chain seq x y z
N MET A 1 10.56 33.62 62.88
CA MET A 1 9.43 32.97 62.20
C MET A 1 8.75 34.01 61.32
N TYR A 2 9.16 34.12 60.07
CA TYR A 2 8.52 35.02 59.10
C TYR A 2 7.53 34.23 58.27
N LYS A 3 6.22 34.50 58.39
CA LYS A 3 5.16 33.98 57.51
C LYS A 3 5.08 34.90 56.31
N ILE A 4 5.50 34.37 55.15
CA ILE A 4 5.27 35.00 53.85
C ILE A 4 3.80 34.80 53.50
N LYS A 5 3.01 35.88 53.50
CA LYS A 5 1.64 35.87 52.91
C LYS A 5 1.75 36.05 51.42
N ILE A 6 1.42 35.03 50.64
CA ILE A 6 1.24 35.13 49.20
C ILE A 6 -0.10 35.83 48.92
N PRO A 7 -0.15 36.89 48.08
CA PRO A 7 -1.41 37.57 47.76
C PRO A 7 -2.33 36.64 46.96
N ILE A 8 -3.62 36.69 47.34
CA ILE A 8 -4.68 35.85 46.73
C ILE A 8 -4.84 36.07 45.19
N GLU A 9 -4.41 37.23 44.69
CA GLU A 9 -4.45 37.57 43.24
C GLU A 9 -3.53 36.70 42.37
N GLN A 10 -2.42 36.18 42.90
CA GLN A 10 -1.55 35.27 42.12
C GLN A 10 -2.14 33.86 41.93
N LEU A 11 -2.97 33.41 42.86
CA LEU A 11 -3.66 32.10 42.76
C LEU A 11 -4.81 32.10 41.74
N PHE A 12 -5.40 33.28 41.49
CA PHE A 12 -6.47 33.41 40.47
C PHE A 12 -5.90 33.43 39.02
N GLN A 13 -4.70 33.97 38.79
CA GLN A 13 -4.10 33.98 37.45
C GLN A 13 -3.64 32.61 37.02
N GLU A 14 -3.12 31.78 37.92
CA GLU A 14 -2.72 30.39 37.56
C GLU A 14 -3.90 29.47 37.23
N SER A 15 -5.08 29.69 37.86
CA SER A 15 -6.28 28.88 37.56
C SER A 15 -6.95 29.26 36.25
N VAL A 16 -6.87 30.52 35.83
CA VAL A 16 -7.40 30.99 34.54
C VAL A 16 -6.52 30.50 33.37
N ILE A 17 -5.18 30.57 33.53
CA ILE A 17 -4.25 30.10 32.52
C ILE A 17 -4.37 28.58 32.33
N LYS A 18 -4.50 27.78 33.39
CA LYS A 18 -4.69 26.33 33.30
C LYS A 18 -6.02 25.94 32.63
N ASN A 19 -7.09 26.72 32.82
CA ASN A 19 -8.38 26.47 32.17
C ASN A 19 -8.38 26.82 30.67
N ASP A 20 -7.64 27.84 30.24
CA ASP A 20 -7.53 28.21 28.82
C ASP A 20 -6.69 27.20 28.05
N TYR A 21 -5.59 26.68 28.64
CA TYR A 21 -4.82 25.61 28.03
C TYR A 21 -5.60 24.31 27.88
N SER A 22 -6.44 23.94 28.86
CA SER A 22 -7.26 22.72 28.79
C SER A 22 -8.41 22.84 27.78
N LYS A 23 -8.96 24.04 27.58
CA LYS A 23 -9.98 24.30 26.55
C LYS A 23 -9.38 24.34 25.16
N ALA A 24 -8.23 25.00 24.95
CA ALA A 24 -7.54 25.02 23.69
C ALA A 24 -7.11 23.61 23.23
N ASP A 25 -6.62 22.79 24.15
CA ASP A 25 -6.24 21.39 23.88
C ASP A 25 -7.47 20.50 23.57
N SER A 26 -8.62 20.76 24.22
CA SER A 26 -9.87 20.05 23.94
C SER A 26 -10.55 20.50 22.63
N GLU A 27 -10.40 21.75 22.23
CA GLU A 27 -10.88 22.27 20.97
C GLU A 27 -9.97 21.85 19.80
N GLN A 28 -8.64 21.84 19.98
CA GLN A 28 -7.70 21.28 19.00
C GLN A 28 -7.96 19.78 18.78
N ARG A 29 -8.14 18.99 19.82
CA ARG A 29 -8.52 17.57 19.69
C ARG A 29 -9.89 17.37 19.02
N LYS A 30 -10.85 18.29 19.17
CA LYS A 30 -12.13 18.27 18.44
C LYS A 30 -12.00 18.65 16.97
N VAL A 31 -11.09 19.57 16.62
CA VAL A 31 -10.84 19.97 15.25
C VAL A 31 -10.05 18.87 14.50
N GLU A 32 -9.11 18.20 15.17
CA GLU A 32 -8.36 17.06 14.61
C GLU A 32 -9.25 15.85 14.28
N MET A 33 -10.35 15.64 15.02
CA MET A 33 -11.29 14.52 14.77
C MET A 33 -12.33 14.77 13.67
N ASN A 34 -12.31 15.91 12.98
CA ASN A 34 -13.39 16.27 12.05
C ASN A 34 -12.99 16.18 10.55
N MET A 35 -11.78 15.69 10.24
CA MET A 35 -11.39 15.49 8.84
C MET A 35 -11.92 14.15 8.35
N LYS A 36 -13.03 14.19 7.59
CA LYS A 36 -13.64 13.00 6.99
C LYS A 36 -13.34 12.98 5.49
N LYS A 37 -12.70 11.89 5.04
CA LYS A 37 -12.46 11.62 3.61
C LYS A 37 -13.27 10.42 3.15
N THR A 38 -13.90 10.55 1.99
CA THR A 38 -14.73 9.51 1.40
C THR A 38 -14.03 8.86 0.22
N VAL A 39 -14.08 7.53 0.17
CA VAL A 39 -13.56 6.70 -0.92
C VAL A 39 -14.73 5.95 -1.54
N ASP A 40 -15.00 6.18 -2.81
CA ASP A 40 -15.94 5.36 -3.58
C ASP A 40 -15.17 4.23 -4.27
N ALA A 41 -15.54 3.01 -3.93
CA ALA A 41 -14.99 1.77 -4.46
C ALA A 41 -16.09 0.77 -4.83
N ILE A 42 -17.30 1.28 -5.14
CA ILE A 42 -18.41 0.47 -5.64
C ILE A 42 -18.06 -0.02 -7.05
N GLY A 43 -18.17 -1.33 -7.28
CA GLY A 43 -17.81 -1.97 -8.55
C GLY A 43 -16.31 -2.26 -8.71
N ASP A 44 -15.48 -1.82 -7.78
CA ASP A 44 -14.04 -2.12 -7.81
C ASP A 44 -13.77 -3.57 -7.36
N VAL A 45 -12.90 -4.25 -8.10
CA VAL A 45 -12.44 -5.60 -7.74
C VAL A 45 -11.20 -5.53 -6.83
N CYS A 46 -10.97 -6.59 -6.03
CA CYS A 46 -9.76 -6.74 -5.24
C CYS A 46 -8.50 -6.64 -6.15
N PRO A 47 -7.44 -5.86 -5.75
CA PRO A 47 -7.25 -5.21 -4.47
C PRO A 47 -7.60 -3.70 -4.45
N ILE A 48 -8.27 -3.18 -5.47
CA ILE A 48 -8.48 -1.72 -5.68
C ILE A 48 -9.09 -1.01 -4.45
N PRO A 49 -10.18 -1.52 -3.81
CA PRO A 49 -10.74 -0.86 -2.63
C PRO A 49 -9.72 -0.68 -1.49
N VAL A 50 -8.91 -1.72 -1.26
CA VAL A 50 -7.87 -1.71 -0.21
C VAL A 50 -6.80 -0.68 -0.51
N VAL A 51 -6.34 -0.61 -1.76
CA VAL A 51 -5.29 0.34 -2.19
C VAL A 51 -5.79 1.78 -2.11
N LYS A 52 -7.01 2.07 -2.62
CA LYS A 52 -7.61 3.41 -2.53
C LYS A 52 -7.73 3.87 -1.08
N THR A 53 -8.25 3.01 -0.20
CA THR A 53 -8.41 3.31 1.22
C THR A 53 -7.07 3.53 1.92
N LYS A 54 -6.06 2.69 1.62
CA LYS A 54 -4.72 2.81 2.18
C LYS A 54 -4.08 4.17 1.83
N LYS A 55 -4.19 4.63 0.59
CA LYS A 55 -3.68 5.95 0.18
C LYS A 55 -4.28 7.09 1.01
N VAL A 56 -5.60 7.05 1.23
CA VAL A 56 -6.29 8.07 2.04
C VAL A 56 -5.92 7.98 3.51
N ILE A 57 -5.71 6.79 4.06
CA ILE A 57 -5.19 6.59 5.41
C ILE A 57 -3.80 7.24 5.54
N GLU A 58 -2.89 7.01 4.59
CA GLU A 58 -1.54 7.60 4.60
C GLU A 58 -1.58 9.14 4.60
N GLU A 59 -2.50 9.74 3.82
CA GLU A 59 -2.70 11.20 3.81
C GLU A 59 -3.20 11.75 5.15
N LEU A 60 -4.00 10.97 5.89
CA LEU A 60 -4.57 11.37 7.17
C LEU A 60 -3.65 11.07 8.38
N LYS A 61 -2.59 10.28 8.24
CA LYS A 61 -1.70 9.91 9.35
C LYS A 61 -1.12 11.10 10.12
N ALA A 62 -0.80 12.19 9.42
CA ALA A 62 -0.20 13.38 10.03
C ALA A 62 -1.21 14.23 10.81
N GLN A 63 -2.49 14.21 10.42
CA GLN A 63 -3.51 15.13 10.91
C GLN A 63 -4.63 14.42 11.68
N GLY A 64 -4.71 13.10 11.57
CA GLY A 64 -5.84 12.32 12.05
C GLY A 64 -7.09 12.50 11.20
N GLY A 65 -8.11 11.71 11.46
CA GLY A 65 -9.39 11.83 10.78
C GLY A 65 -10.07 10.50 10.54
N THR A 66 -11.11 10.51 9.72
CA THR A 66 -11.92 9.34 9.40
C THR A 66 -11.92 9.09 7.90
N VAL A 67 -11.62 7.86 7.50
CA VAL A 67 -11.79 7.37 6.13
C VAL A 67 -13.08 6.57 6.05
N GLU A 68 -13.99 7.00 5.18
CA GLU A 68 -15.25 6.31 4.90
C GLU A 68 -15.18 5.70 3.50
N THR A 69 -15.19 4.37 3.40
CA THR A 69 -15.11 3.66 2.13
C THR A 69 -16.41 2.95 1.81
N PHE A 70 -16.94 3.18 0.62
CA PHE A 70 -18.13 2.49 0.10
C PHE A 70 -17.72 1.36 -0.83
N VAL A 71 -18.31 0.16 -0.61
CA VAL A 71 -18.07 -1.05 -1.41
C VAL A 71 -19.38 -1.80 -1.62
N ASP A 72 -19.41 -2.72 -2.59
CA ASP A 72 -20.62 -3.46 -3.00
C ASP A 72 -20.64 -4.92 -2.59
N ASN A 73 -19.59 -5.44 -1.95
CA ASN A 73 -19.49 -6.84 -1.57
C ASN A 73 -18.85 -7.05 -0.18
N GLU A 74 -19.21 -8.15 0.48
CA GLU A 74 -18.77 -8.47 1.84
C GLU A 74 -17.28 -8.81 1.93
N ILE A 75 -16.67 -9.32 0.85
CA ILE A 75 -15.22 -9.63 0.82
C ILE A 75 -14.41 -8.33 0.92
N ALA A 76 -14.82 -7.28 0.20
CA ALA A 76 -14.20 -5.97 0.31
C ALA A 76 -14.33 -5.39 1.74
N VAL A 77 -15.49 -5.55 2.40
CA VAL A 77 -15.69 -5.16 3.80
C VAL A 77 -14.71 -5.88 4.73
N GLN A 78 -14.55 -7.21 4.57
CA GLN A 78 -13.61 -8.00 5.37
C GLN A 78 -12.17 -7.54 5.16
N ASN A 79 -11.76 -7.29 3.91
CA ASN A 79 -10.41 -6.85 3.56
C ASN A 79 -10.10 -5.47 4.13
N LEU A 80 -11.04 -4.52 4.05
CA LEU A 80 -10.90 -3.18 4.63
C LEU A 80 -10.88 -3.22 6.17
N THR A 81 -11.70 -4.07 6.77
CA THR A 81 -11.70 -4.29 8.23
C THR A 81 -10.37 -4.85 8.70
N LYS A 82 -9.81 -5.82 7.95
CA LYS A 82 -8.48 -6.39 8.24
C LYS A 82 -7.39 -5.33 8.10
N LEU A 83 -7.43 -4.51 7.03
CA LEU A 83 -6.50 -3.39 6.83
C LEU A 83 -6.49 -2.43 8.03
N GLY A 84 -7.66 -1.93 8.45
CA GLY A 84 -7.74 -0.97 9.54
C GLY A 84 -7.28 -1.57 10.87
N LYS A 85 -7.73 -2.78 11.21
CA LYS A 85 -7.34 -3.48 12.45
C LYS A 85 -5.85 -3.81 12.50
N SER A 86 -5.25 -4.26 11.39
CA SER A 86 -3.81 -4.55 11.34
C SER A 86 -2.94 -3.29 11.43
N SER A 87 -3.51 -2.13 11.12
CA SER A 87 -2.88 -0.81 11.30
C SER A 87 -3.14 -0.19 12.67
N GLY A 88 -3.81 -0.89 13.59
CA GLY A 88 -4.13 -0.41 14.94
C GLY A 88 -5.29 0.59 15.01
N TYR A 89 -6.07 0.75 13.94
CA TYR A 89 -7.18 1.70 13.87
C TYR A 89 -8.52 1.08 14.28
N THR A 90 -9.42 1.92 14.80
CA THR A 90 -10.82 1.53 15.04
C THR A 90 -11.54 1.44 13.70
N VAL A 91 -12.28 0.32 13.49
CA VAL A 91 -13.02 0.09 12.25
C VAL A 91 -14.48 -0.22 12.57
N ILE A 92 -15.39 0.49 11.91
CA ILE A 92 -16.84 0.28 11.99
C ILE A 92 -17.29 -0.05 10.56
N SER A 93 -18.10 -1.12 10.42
CA SER A 93 -18.70 -1.48 9.14
C SER A 93 -20.21 -1.57 9.26
N GLU A 94 -20.91 -1.05 8.25
CA GLU A 94 -22.36 -1.01 8.21
C GLU A 94 -22.87 -1.41 6.83
N LYS A 95 -23.94 -2.19 6.80
CA LYS A 95 -24.65 -2.51 5.58
C LYS A 95 -25.77 -1.49 5.35
N LEU A 96 -25.64 -0.66 4.33
CA LEU A 96 -26.62 0.38 4.00
C LEU A 96 -27.76 -0.18 3.15
N GLU A 97 -27.41 -1.01 2.16
CA GLU A 97 -28.36 -1.60 1.20
C GLU A 97 -27.93 -3.03 0.83
N LYS A 98 -28.73 -3.72 0.01
CA LYS A 98 -28.46 -5.12 -0.39
C LYS A 98 -27.09 -5.34 -1.03
N LYS A 99 -26.55 -4.32 -1.73
CA LYS A 99 -25.22 -4.31 -2.38
C LYS A 99 -24.49 -3.00 -2.12
N LYS A 100 -24.58 -2.44 -0.92
CA LYS A 100 -23.87 -1.24 -0.54
C LYS A 100 -23.50 -1.29 0.93
N PHE A 101 -22.21 -1.24 1.18
CA PHE A 101 -21.63 -1.28 2.51
C PHE A 101 -20.77 -0.05 2.73
N ARG A 102 -20.74 0.41 3.96
CA ARG A 102 -19.86 1.47 4.44
C ARG A 102 -18.86 0.88 5.41
N VAL A 103 -17.58 1.18 5.21
CA VAL A 103 -16.51 0.87 6.16
C VAL A 103 -15.86 2.17 6.57
N GLU A 104 -15.91 2.46 7.86
CA GLU A 104 -15.33 3.65 8.48
C GLU A 104 -14.10 3.25 9.28
N ILE A 105 -12.97 3.92 9.01
CA ILE A 105 -11.68 3.70 9.66
C ILE A 105 -11.26 5.00 10.33
N GLN A 106 -11.12 5.00 11.64
CA GLN A 106 -10.68 6.16 12.43
C GLN A 106 -9.17 6.16 12.54
N VAL A 107 -8.53 7.09 11.81
CA VAL A 107 -7.08 7.29 11.81
C VAL A 107 -6.74 8.26 12.94
N THR A 108 -6.03 7.79 13.95
CA THR A 108 -5.59 8.61 15.09
C THR A 108 -4.22 9.21 14.80
N THR A 109 -4.03 10.50 15.18
CA THR A 109 -2.72 11.13 15.26
C THR A 109 -2.02 10.62 16.53
N GLY A 110 -0.95 9.96 16.37
CA GLY A 110 -0.19 9.34 17.45
C GLY A 110 0.27 7.99 16.96
N GLU A 111 1.47 7.64 17.27
CA GLU A 111 2.12 6.38 16.91
C GLU A 111 1.11 5.25 16.92
N GLY A 112 0.53 4.97 15.73
CA GLY A 112 -0.17 3.71 15.54
C GLY A 112 0.81 2.67 16.07
N VAL A 113 0.33 1.78 16.91
CA VAL A 113 1.09 0.65 17.39
C VAL A 113 1.86 0.14 16.18
N GLU A 114 3.14 0.45 16.16
CA GLU A 114 4.07 -0.17 15.24
C GLU A 114 3.79 -1.66 15.37
N THR A 115 3.10 -2.20 14.36
CA THR A 115 3.16 -3.65 14.17
C THR A 115 4.65 -3.92 14.27
N GLN A 116 5.05 -4.62 15.31
CA GLN A 116 6.42 -4.97 15.59
C GLN A 116 7.10 -5.29 14.25
N LYS A 117 7.71 -4.28 13.62
CA LYS A 117 8.95 -4.54 12.94
C LYS A 117 9.76 -5.14 14.07
N GLN A 118 9.89 -6.45 14.07
CA GLN A 118 11.06 -7.02 14.68
C GLN A 118 12.21 -6.24 14.08
N GLU A 119 12.65 -5.22 14.80
CA GLU A 119 13.96 -4.70 14.65
C GLU A 119 14.88 -5.88 14.95
N ILE A 120 15.08 -6.68 13.91
CA ILE A 120 16.36 -7.33 13.76
C ILE A 120 17.27 -6.12 13.67
N SER A 121 17.92 -5.84 14.78
CA SER A 121 19.05 -4.93 14.90
C SER A 121 20.11 -5.41 13.92
N CYS A 122 19.92 -5.11 12.65
CA CYS A 122 20.91 -5.27 11.62
C CYS A 122 21.62 -3.93 11.57
N ILE A 123 22.90 -3.93 11.96
CA ILE A 123 23.92 -2.96 11.58
C ILE A 123 23.54 -2.39 10.20
N PRO A 124 23.57 -1.06 10.00
CA PRO A 124 23.28 -0.46 8.71
C PRO A 124 24.36 -0.87 7.71
N ASP A 125 24.24 -2.07 7.18
CA ASP A 125 24.93 -2.44 5.96
C ASP A 125 24.11 -1.83 4.82
N GLY A 126 24.69 -0.85 4.12
CA GLY A 126 24.06 -0.08 3.04
C GLY A 126 23.66 -0.87 1.80
N ARG A 127 23.31 -2.15 1.97
CA ARG A 127 22.75 -3.02 0.95
C ARG A 127 21.26 -2.76 0.88
N ARG A 128 20.82 -1.97 -0.10
CA ARG A 128 19.44 -2.02 -0.58
C ARG A 128 19.10 -3.50 -0.80
N GLN A 129 18.03 -3.98 -0.18
CA GLN A 129 17.57 -5.35 -0.44
C GLN A 129 17.30 -5.46 -1.94
N ASN A 130 18.14 -6.22 -2.65
CA ASN A 130 17.98 -6.47 -4.08
C ASN A 130 16.87 -7.51 -4.28
N THR A 131 15.62 -7.05 -4.25
CA THR A 131 14.45 -7.89 -4.48
C THR A 131 14.21 -8.03 -5.96
N VAL A 132 14.18 -9.26 -6.46
CA VAL A 132 13.89 -9.60 -7.85
C VAL A 132 12.57 -10.34 -7.93
N VAL A 133 11.65 -9.84 -8.75
CA VAL A 133 10.38 -10.51 -9.05
C VAL A 133 10.52 -11.25 -10.38
N VAL A 134 10.18 -12.54 -10.38
CA VAL A 134 10.31 -13.42 -11.55
C VAL A 134 8.91 -13.83 -12.02
N ILE A 135 8.53 -13.43 -13.22
CA ILE A 135 7.23 -13.74 -13.81
C ILE A 135 7.42 -14.64 -15.03
N SER A 136 7.12 -15.92 -14.85
CA SER A 136 7.31 -16.96 -15.87
C SER A 136 6.04 -17.36 -16.61
N SER A 137 4.88 -16.87 -16.17
CA SER A 137 3.58 -17.21 -16.73
C SER A 137 2.70 -15.96 -16.79
N GLU A 138 1.71 -15.96 -17.66
CA GLU A 138 0.62 -14.97 -17.66
C GLU A 138 -0.44 -15.26 -16.58
N CYS A 139 -0.34 -16.44 -15.93
CA CYS A 139 -1.20 -16.87 -14.81
C CYS A 139 -0.40 -16.95 -13.51
N MET A 140 -1.01 -16.55 -12.39
CA MET A 140 -0.49 -16.73 -11.05
C MET A 140 -1.00 -18.04 -10.46
N GLY A 141 -0.08 -18.90 -10.03
CA GLY A 141 -0.38 -20.22 -9.48
C GLY A 141 -0.80 -21.25 -10.53
N GLU A 142 -1.05 -22.49 -10.06
CA GLU A 142 -1.52 -23.62 -10.85
C GLU A 142 -2.98 -23.88 -10.53
N GLY A 143 -3.84 -23.96 -11.55
CA GLY A 143 -5.29 -24.15 -11.34
C GLY A 143 -6.10 -23.61 -12.51
N ASN A 144 -7.21 -22.94 -12.23
CA ASN A 144 -8.06 -22.36 -13.27
C ASN A 144 -7.31 -21.20 -13.98
N PRO A 145 -7.09 -21.26 -15.33
CA PRO A 145 -6.33 -20.25 -16.05
C PRO A 145 -6.97 -18.85 -16.04
N GLU A 146 -8.30 -18.77 -16.08
CA GLU A 146 -9.03 -17.49 -16.04
C GLU A 146 -8.81 -16.79 -14.69
N LEU A 147 -8.91 -17.54 -13.60
CA LEU A 147 -8.60 -17.04 -12.26
C LEU A 147 -7.11 -16.66 -12.15
N GLY A 148 -6.20 -17.49 -12.65
CA GLY A 148 -4.76 -17.24 -12.63
C GLY A 148 -4.38 -15.94 -13.35
N THR A 149 -5.00 -15.65 -14.51
CA THR A 149 -4.80 -14.40 -15.26
C THR A 149 -5.31 -13.19 -14.46
N ALA A 150 -6.49 -13.29 -13.86
CA ALA A 150 -7.04 -12.21 -13.02
C ALA A 150 -6.16 -11.95 -11.79
N LEU A 151 -5.63 -12.99 -11.16
CA LEU A 151 -4.72 -12.90 -10.02
C LEU A 151 -3.37 -12.25 -10.41
N MET A 152 -2.80 -12.62 -11.56
CA MET A 152 -1.53 -12.05 -12.04
C MET A 152 -1.68 -10.54 -12.32
N LYS A 153 -2.75 -10.12 -12.97
CA LYS A 153 -3.07 -8.70 -13.17
C LYS A 153 -3.17 -7.96 -11.84
N SER A 154 -3.92 -8.53 -10.89
CA SER A 154 -4.10 -7.95 -9.55
C SER A 154 -2.79 -7.89 -8.77
N TYR A 155 -1.91 -8.89 -8.92
CA TYR A 155 -0.59 -8.92 -8.29
C TYR A 155 0.31 -7.78 -8.82
N ILE A 156 0.41 -7.60 -10.14
CA ILE A 156 1.23 -6.54 -10.76
C ILE A 156 0.72 -5.16 -10.33
N TYR A 157 -0.60 -4.95 -10.34
CA TYR A 157 -1.20 -3.73 -9.79
C TYR A 157 -0.86 -3.53 -8.31
N ALA A 158 -1.03 -4.54 -7.47
CA ALA A 158 -0.70 -4.44 -6.05
C ALA A 158 0.79 -4.17 -5.82
N LEU A 159 1.67 -4.74 -6.65
CA LEU A 159 3.11 -4.52 -6.61
C LEU A 159 3.45 -3.05 -6.92
N SER A 160 2.81 -2.43 -7.93
CA SER A 160 3.02 -1.02 -8.30
C SER A 160 2.58 -0.04 -7.21
N GLN A 161 1.78 -0.48 -6.24
CA GLN A 161 1.27 0.33 -5.14
C GLN A 161 2.01 0.10 -3.80
N GLN A 162 3.10 -0.71 -3.79
CA GLN A 162 3.89 -0.92 -2.59
C GLN A 162 4.82 0.27 -2.31
N ASN A 163 5.12 0.50 -1.02
CA ASN A 163 6.07 1.55 -0.61
C ASN A 163 7.53 1.13 -0.92
N GLN A 164 7.79 -0.18 -0.95
CA GLN A 164 9.09 -0.74 -1.33
C GLN A 164 8.92 -1.53 -2.61
N LEU A 165 9.47 -1.03 -3.69
CA LEU A 165 9.41 -1.67 -5.00
C LEU A 165 10.57 -2.64 -5.16
N PRO A 166 10.42 -3.70 -5.99
CA PRO A 166 11.54 -4.56 -6.36
C PRO A 166 12.57 -3.75 -7.16
N SER A 167 13.82 -4.19 -7.13
CA SER A 167 14.87 -3.63 -7.98
C SER A 167 14.70 -4.03 -9.44
N THR A 168 14.25 -5.26 -9.67
CA THR A 168 14.16 -5.84 -11.02
C THR A 168 12.94 -6.75 -11.14
N ILE A 169 12.26 -6.69 -12.28
CA ILE A 169 11.23 -7.66 -12.68
C ILE A 169 11.73 -8.39 -13.93
N LEU A 170 11.77 -9.72 -13.85
CA LEU A 170 12.23 -10.60 -14.93
C LEU A 170 11.05 -11.33 -15.56
N PHE A 171 10.87 -11.16 -16.86
CA PHE A 171 9.86 -11.87 -17.65
C PHE A 171 10.51 -12.93 -18.53
N TYR A 172 10.06 -14.18 -18.42
CA TYR A 172 10.41 -15.25 -19.35
C TYR A 172 9.24 -16.20 -19.57
N ASN A 173 9.37 -17.14 -20.54
CA ASN A 173 8.30 -18.02 -20.98
C ASN A 173 7.02 -17.23 -21.28
N GLY A 174 5.83 -17.70 -20.88
CA GLY A 174 4.54 -17.03 -21.08
C GLY A 174 4.45 -15.65 -20.42
N GLY A 175 5.24 -15.39 -19.39
CA GLY A 175 5.27 -14.10 -18.68
C GLY A 175 5.62 -12.90 -19.58
N VAL A 176 6.40 -13.09 -20.66
CA VAL A 176 6.77 -12.00 -21.59
C VAL A 176 5.55 -11.32 -22.23
N LYS A 177 4.43 -12.04 -22.35
CA LYS A 177 3.18 -11.51 -22.93
C LYS A 177 2.63 -10.34 -22.13
N LEU A 178 2.86 -10.31 -20.81
CA LEU A 178 2.39 -9.26 -19.90
C LEU A 178 3.07 -7.89 -20.13
N ALA A 179 4.25 -7.89 -20.76
CA ALA A 179 5.00 -6.68 -21.08
C ALA A 179 4.83 -6.24 -22.54
N CYS A 180 4.00 -6.96 -23.34
CA CYS A 180 3.80 -6.72 -24.74
C CYS A 180 2.50 -5.94 -25.04
N LYS A 181 2.39 -5.46 -26.28
CA LYS A 181 1.24 -4.72 -26.78
C LYS A 181 -0.09 -5.42 -26.44
N ASP A 182 -1.10 -4.61 -26.06
CA ASP A 182 -2.46 -5.02 -25.68
C ASP A 182 -2.55 -5.80 -24.35
N ALA A 183 -1.44 -5.95 -23.60
CA ALA A 183 -1.49 -6.56 -22.27
C ALA A 183 -2.18 -5.64 -21.25
N PRO A 184 -3.10 -6.18 -20.43
CA PRO A 184 -3.86 -5.37 -19.45
C PRO A 184 -3.02 -4.91 -18.24
N THR A 185 -1.73 -5.24 -18.22
CA THR A 185 -0.76 -4.92 -17.16
C THR A 185 0.20 -3.79 -17.53
N LEU A 186 0.13 -3.28 -18.77
CA LEU A 186 1.10 -2.34 -19.32
C LEU A 186 1.19 -1.03 -18.51
N ASP A 187 0.07 -0.46 -18.10
CA ASP A 187 0.06 0.81 -17.38
C ASP A 187 0.73 0.68 -16.00
N ASP A 188 0.47 -0.43 -15.30
CA ASP A 188 1.10 -0.71 -14.01
C ASP A 188 2.60 -0.97 -14.16
N LEU A 189 3.01 -1.73 -15.19
CA LEU A 189 4.41 -2.00 -15.48
C LEU A 189 5.17 -0.72 -15.89
N LYS A 190 4.59 0.14 -16.70
CA LYS A 190 5.18 1.45 -17.05
C LYS A 190 5.31 2.35 -15.83
N SER A 191 4.34 2.30 -14.92
CA SER A 191 4.43 3.03 -13.65
C SER A 191 5.58 2.51 -12.78
N LEU A 192 5.81 1.20 -12.73
CA LEU A 192 6.94 0.60 -12.02
C LEU A 192 8.29 1.01 -12.66
N GLU A 193 8.39 0.95 -13.98
CA GLU A 193 9.58 1.37 -14.74
C GLU A 193 9.88 2.86 -14.49
N ALA A 194 8.89 3.73 -14.55
CA ALA A 194 9.04 5.16 -14.26
C ALA A 194 9.50 5.46 -12.83
N GLN A 195 9.23 4.55 -11.89
CA GLN A 195 9.71 4.60 -10.51
C GLN A 195 11.10 3.98 -10.32
N GLY A 196 11.78 3.58 -11.40
CA GLY A 196 13.15 3.07 -11.40
C GLY A 196 13.27 1.56 -11.22
N VAL A 197 12.19 0.80 -11.38
CA VAL A 197 12.23 -0.67 -11.42
C VAL A 197 12.79 -1.11 -12.77
N GLU A 198 13.84 -1.91 -12.77
CA GLU A 198 14.41 -2.48 -14.00
C GLU A 198 13.48 -3.61 -14.50
N ILE A 199 12.99 -3.51 -15.74
CA ILE A 199 12.13 -4.53 -16.34
C ILE A 199 12.85 -5.19 -17.50
N LEU A 200 13.01 -6.53 -17.42
CA LEU A 200 13.77 -7.32 -18.38
C LEU A 200 12.91 -8.46 -18.96
N ALA A 201 12.83 -8.55 -20.28
CA ALA A 201 12.08 -9.59 -20.99
C ALA A 201 13.03 -10.49 -21.80
N CYS A 202 12.88 -11.81 -21.65
CA CYS A 202 13.70 -12.80 -22.35
C CYS A 202 13.48 -12.76 -23.86
N GLY A 203 14.52 -12.40 -24.62
CA GLY A 203 14.47 -12.30 -26.09
C GLY A 203 14.12 -13.61 -26.78
N THR A 204 14.63 -14.75 -26.32
CA THR A 204 14.28 -16.08 -26.84
C THR A 204 12.78 -16.35 -26.71
N CYS A 205 12.17 -15.96 -25.58
CA CYS A 205 10.73 -16.15 -25.34
C CYS A 205 9.90 -15.21 -26.22
N LEU A 206 10.30 -13.94 -26.32
CA LEU A 206 9.65 -12.99 -27.22
C LEU A 206 9.65 -13.49 -28.68
N ASN A 207 10.79 -14.00 -29.12
CA ASN A 207 10.92 -14.57 -30.50
C ASN A 207 10.04 -15.81 -30.69
N PHE A 208 10.01 -16.72 -29.70
CA PHE A 208 9.20 -17.95 -29.77
C PHE A 208 7.70 -17.63 -29.89
N TYR A 209 7.20 -16.61 -29.19
CA TYR A 209 5.80 -16.19 -29.25
C TYR A 209 5.51 -15.17 -30.36
N GLY A 210 6.46 -14.80 -31.19
CA GLY A 210 6.28 -13.78 -32.25
C GLY A 210 6.00 -12.38 -31.72
N LEU A 211 6.60 -12.03 -30.57
CA LEU A 211 6.37 -10.79 -29.81
C LEU A 211 7.57 -9.84 -29.81
N SER A 212 8.64 -10.11 -30.54
CA SER A 212 9.89 -9.33 -30.54
C SER A 212 9.65 -7.84 -30.78
N GLU A 213 8.78 -7.51 -31.75
CA GLU A 213 8.43 -6.12 -32.10
C GLU A 213 7.25 -5.56 -31.32
N LYS A 214 6.72 -6.33 -30.36
CA LYS A 214 5.52 -5.97 -29.58
C LYS A 214 5.83 -5.62 -28.14
N LEU A 215 7.08 -5.68 -27.70
CA LEU A 215 7.47 -5.27 -26.35
C LEU A 215 7.16 -3.78 -26.16
N GLN A 216 6.44 -3.42 -25.11
CA GLN A 216 5.99 -2.04 -24.83
C GLN A 216 6.57 -1.46 -23.54
N VAL A 217 7.12 -2.31 -22.68
CA VAL A 217 7.74 -1.90 -21.41
C VAL A 217 8.90 -2.82 -21.09
N GLY A 218 9.98 -2.24 -20.56
CA GLY A 218 11.22 -2.93 -20.27
C GLY A 218 12.13 -3.10 -21.47
N THR A 219 13.20 -3.84 -21.29
CA THR A 219 14.23 -4.11 -22.31
C THR A 219 14.41 -5.60 -22.55
N VAL A 220 14.83 -5.93 -23.80
CA VAL A 220 15.11 -7.32 -24.16
C VAL A 220 16.41 -7.77 -23.50
N THR A 221 16.39 -8.96 -22.91
CA THR A 221 17.54 -9.58 -22.28
C THR A 221 17.69 -11.05 -22.67
N ASN A 222 18.73 -11.70 -22.17
CA ASN A 222 19.02 -13.10 -22.39
C ASN A 222 19.06 -13.90 -21.08
N MET A 223 19.10 -15.24 -21.18
CA MET A 223 19.06 -16.13 -20.02
C MET A 223 20.29 -15.99 -19.11
N TYR A 224 21.45 -15.59 -19.64
CA TYR A 224 22.64 -15.37 -18.84
C TYR A 224 22.42 -14.20 -17.85
N VAL A 225 21.91 -13.06 -18.33
CA VAL A 225 21.59 -11.89 -17.50
C VAL A 225 20.47 -12.21 -16.51
N ILE A 226 19.45 -12.96 -16.93
CA ILE A 226 18.38 -13.43 -16.03
C ILE A 226 18.96 -14.24 -14.87
N ALA A 227 19.81 -15.21 -15.17
CA ALA A 227 20.46 -16.06 -14.17
C ALA A 227 21.38 -15.24 -13.23
N GLU A 228 22.13 -14.28 -13.78
CA GLU A 228 22.97 -13.38 -13.00
C GLU A 228 22.15 -12.52 -12.03
N LYS A 229 21.08 -11.86 -12.51
CA LYS A 229 20.19 -11.06 -11.67
C LYS A 229 19.56 -11.89 -10.56
N MET A 230 19.12 -13.11 -10.86
CA MET A 230 18.59 -14.04 -9.85
C MET A 230 19.67 -14.45 -8.85
N GLY A 231 20.90 -14.73 -9.29
CA GLY A 231 22.02 -15.12 -8.42
C GLY A 231 22.50 -14.00 -7.48
N GLN A 232 22.33 -12.74 -7.89
CA GLN A 232 22.70 -11.55 -7.11
C GLN A 232 21.56 -11.03 -6.22
N ALA A 233 20.36 -11.60 -6.34
CA ALA A 233 19.21 -11.17 -5.56
C ALA A 233 19.35 -11.52 -4.07
N SER A 234 18.98 -10.57 -3.20
CA SER A 234 18.81 -10.84 -1.77
C SER A 234 17.51 -11.59 -1.48
N LEU A 235 16.50 -11.37 -2.32
CA LEU A 235 15.19 -12.00 -2.25
C LEU A 235 14.65 -12.20 -3.66
N ILE A 236 14.18 -13.42 -3.96
CA ILE A 236 13.46 -13.73 -5.21
C ILE A 236 12.00 -14.02 -4.87
N ILE A 237 11.10 -13.32 -5.56
CA ILE A 237 9.66 -13.55 -5.48
C ILE A 237 9.20 -14.11 -6.83
N LYS A 238 8.54 -15.26 -6.82
CA LYS A 238 7.94 -15.89 -8.00
C LYS A 238 6.47 -16.15 -7.71
N PRO A 239 5.55 -15.33 -8.22
CA PRO A 239 4.12 -15.45 -8.01
C PRO A 239 3.49 -16.64 -8.74
#